data_c95ff5228cee7456a9f26c37cdf8a9bf
#
_entry.id   c95ff5228cee7456a9f26c37cdf8a9bf
#
_cell.length_a   1.000
_cell.length_b   1.000
_cell.length_c   1.000
_cell.angle_alpha   90.00
_cell.angle_beta   90.00
_cell.angle_gamma   90.00
#
_symmetry.space_group_name_H-M   'P 1'
#
loop_
_entity.id
_entity.type
_entity.pdbx_description
1 polymer ?
#
loop_
_entity_poly.entity_id
_entity_poly.type
_entity_poly.pdbx_seq_one_letter_code
_entity_poly.pdbx_strand_id
1 'polypeptide(L)'
;MRYSLQRTAIRKRPMKLGTTVILMVSAVLFSVLLVVHLIYFSQISNMTRDALASKALAVARTLANSPEIRQGLMKKPEESGIQAIAQAVNKSNDFLFIVVTDMQSIRYSHPEAQRIGQPFKGDDI
;
A
#
# COMPACT_ATOMS: atom_id res chain seq x y z
N MET A 1 29.31 65.62 4.61
CA MET A 1 28.21 64.72 4.77
C MET A 1 28.76 63.41 5.33
N ARG A 2 28.56 63.16 6.62
CA ARG A 2 28.95 61.86 7.27
C ARG A 2 27.72 60.97 7.38
N TYR A 3 27.65 59.93 6.59
CA TYR A 3 26.65 58.93 6.74
C TYR A 3 27.07 58.00 7.90
N SER A 4 26.44 58.16 9.05
CA SER A 4 26.60 57.24 10.17
C SER A 4 25.80 55.97 9.87
N LEU A 5 26.50 54.94 9.46
CA LEU A 5 25.93 53.58 9.39
C LEU A 5 25.65 53.11 10.83
N GLN A 6 24.42 53.26 11.26
CA GLN A 6 23.94 52.59 12.46
C GLN A 6 23.89 51.08 12.19
N ARG A 7 24.93 50.39 12.62
CA ARG A 7 24.89 48.94 12.77
C ARG A 7 23.90 48.63 13.88
N THR A 8 22.71 48.19 13.50
CA THR A 8 21.77 47.56 14.42
C THR A 8 22.40 46.27 14.91
N ALA A 9 23.11 46.32 16.02
CA ALA A 9 23.60 45.15 16.71
C ALA A 9 22.39 44.40 17.25
N ILE A 10 22.07 43.26 16.62
CA ILE A 10 21.10 42.32 17.14
C ILE A 10 21.62 41.85 18.49
N ARG A 11 21.08 42.43 19.54
CA ARG A 11 21.38 42.10 20.94
C ARG A 11 20.88 40.70 21.23
N LYS A 12 21.71 39.66 20.97
CA LYS A 12 21.46 38.30 21.41
C LYS A 12 21.39 38.32 22.94
N ARG A 13 20.19 38.20 23.50
CA ARG A 13 20.02 38.01 24.93
C ARG A 13 20.78 36.76 25.34
N PRO A 14 21.68 36.77 26.31
CA PRO A 14 22.35 35.58 26.80
C PRO A 14 21.26 34.64 27.39
N MET A 15 21.07 33.50 26.76
CA MET A 15 20.18 32.49 27.32
C MET A 15 20.79 31.99 28.62
N LYS A 16 19.96 31.88 29.67
CA LYS A 16 20.40 31.33 30.95
C LYS A 16 20.94 29.92 30.73
N LEU A 17 22.04 29.55 31.37
CA LEU A 17 22.71 28.25 31.22
C LEU A 17 21.71 27.06 31.33
N GLY A 18 20.79 27.13 32.28
CA GLY A 18 19.74 26.11 32.45
C GLY A 18 18.83 25.97 31.22
N THR A 19 18.45 27.09 30.58
CA THR A 19 17.63 27.06 29.35
C THR A 19 18.39 26.41 28.19
N THR A 20 19.68 26.67 28.07
CA THR A 20 20.53 26.07 27.03
C THR A 20 20.65 24.56 27.23
N VAL A 21 20.85 24.10 28.45
CA VAL A 21 20.94 22.67 28.79
C VAL A 21 19.61 21.96 28.48
N ILE A 22 18.48 22.54 28.88
CA ILE A 22 17.15 21.98 28.59
C ILE A 22 16.92 21.87 27.08
N LEU A 23 17.26 22.88 26.31
CA LEU A 23 17.11 22.87 24.85
C LEU A 23 18.00 21.78 24.20
N MET A 24 19.25 21.62 24.66
CA MET A 24 20.13 20.58 24.14
C MET A 24 19.58 19.18 24.44
N VAL A 25 19.17 18.94 25.69
CA VAL A 25 18.59 17.65 26.07
C VAL A 25 17.30 17.37 25.30
N SER A 26 16.43 18.36 25.15
CA SER A 26 15.19 18.22 24.37
C SER A 26 15.46 17.93 22.90
N ALA A 27 16.47 18.57 22.30
CA ALA A 27 16.86 18.33 20.90
C ALA A 27 17.37 16.90 20.71
N VAL A 28 18.19 16.40 21.63
CA VAL A 28 18.68 15.01 21.58
C VAL A 28 17.55 14.02 21.72
N LEU A 29 16.67 14.20 22.70
CA LEU A 29 15.51 13.32 22.88
C LEU A 29 14.59 13.31 21.67
N PHE A 30 14.31 14.49 21.11
CA PHE A 30 13.49 14.60 19.90
C PHE A 30 14.12 13.90 18.72
N SER A 31 15.44 14.04 18.53
CA SER A 31 16.19 13.38 17.46
C SER A 31 16.11 11.84 17.59
N VAL A 32 16.30 11.31 18.78
CA VAL A 32 16.21 9.86 19.05
C VAL A 32 14.79 9.35 18.75
N LEU A 33 13.76 10.04 19.25
CA LEU A 33 12.37 9.67 19.01
C LEU A 33 12.02 9.69 17.53
N LEU A 34 12.53 10.68 16.79
CA LEU A 34 12.30 10.79 15.34
C LEU A 34 12.91 9.62 14.59
N VAL A 35 14.16 9.25 14.90
CA VAL A 35 14.83 8.10 14.29
C VAL A 35 14.08 6.80 14.58
N VAL A 36 13.71 6.56 15.84
CA VAL A 36 12.92 5.37 16.23
C VAL A 36 11.59 5.34 15.49
N HIS A 37 10.91 6.47 15.37
CA HIS A 37 9.63 6.56 14.65
C HIS A 37 9.77 6.23 13.17
N LEU A 38 10.82 6.74 12.51
CA LEU A 38 11.08 6.44 11.09
C LEU A 38 11.37 4.95 10.86
N ILE A 39 12.18 4.32 11.72
CA ILE A 39 12.48 2.89 11.65
C ILE A 39 11.19 2.08 11.85
N TYR A 40 10.40 2.41 12.86
CA TYR A 40 9.16 1.70 13.17
C TYR A 40 8.15 1.81 12.04
N PHE A 41 7.98 3.00 11.47
CA PHE A 41 7.07 3.22 10.34
C PHE A 41 7.50 2.44 9.10
N SER A 42 8.81 2.41 8.80
CA SER A 42 9.36 1.63 7.67
C SER A 42 9.12 0.13 7.85
N GLN A 43 9.32 -0.40 9.04
CA GLN A 43 9.10 -1.83 9.31
C GLN A 43 7.64 -2.25 9.20
N ILE A 44 6.72 -1.47 9.73
CA ILE A 44 5.28 -1.77 9.65
C ILE A 44 4.81 -1.76 8.19
N SER A 45 5.22 -0.79 7.41
CA SER A 45 4.84 -0.69 6.00
C SER A 45 5.27 -1.91 5.19
N ASN A 46 6.49 -2.39 5.40
CA ASN A 46 7.01 -3.57 4.71
C ASN A 46 6.30 -4.86 5.16
N MET A 47 6.12 -5.05 6.46
CA MET A 47 5.42 -6.22 7.01
C MET A 47 3.98 -6.34 6.49
N THR A 48 3.27 -5.22 6.40
CA THR A 48 1.89 -5.21 5.91
C THR A 48 1.81 -5.57 4.42
N ARG A 49 2.73 -5.06 3.62
CA ARG A 49 2.80 -5.37 2.18
C ARG A 49 3.10 -6.85 1.93
N ASP A 50 4.07 -7.41 2.64
CA ASP A 50 4.47 -8.81 2.51
C ASP A 50 3.35 -9.76 2.98
N ALA A 51 2.67 -9.43 4.06
CA ALA A 51 1.52 -10.19 4.54
C ALA A 51 0.35 -10.18 3.55
N LEU A 52 0.03 -9.02 2.96
CA LEU A 52 -1.02 -8.91 1.94
C LEU A 52 -0.64 -9.65 0.66
N ALA A 53 0.61 -9.55 0.20
CA ALA A 53 1.09 -10.26 -0.96
C ALA A 53 1.05 -11.79 -0.76
N SER A 54 1.46 -12.27 0.41
CA SER A 54 1.41 -13.70 0.76
C SER A 54 -0.02 -14.21 0.82
N LYS A 55 -0.94 -13.44 1.41
CA LYS A 55 -2.37 -13.76 1.45
C LYS A 55 -2.96 -13.82 0.04
N ALA A 56 -2.69 -12.83 -0.80
CA ALA A 56 -3.18 -12.79 -2.17
C ALA A 56 -2.66 -13.99 -2.98
N LEU A 57 -1.38 -14.32 -2.86
CA LEU A 57 -0.78 -15.46 -3.53
C LEU A 57 -1.37 -16.80 -3.07
N ALA A 58 -1.61 -16.98 -1.77
CA ALA A 58 -2.23 -18.19 -1.23
C ALA A 58 -3.65 -18.37 -1.79
N VAL A 59 -4.46 -17.32 -1.81
CA VAL A 59 -5.81 -17.36 -2.36
C VAL A 59 -5.78 -17.61 -3.86
N ALA A 60 -4.89 -16.96 -4.61
CA ALA A 60 -4.74 -17.19 -6.04
C ALA A 60 -4.39 -18.64 -6.36
N ARG A 61 -3.47 -19.25 -5.62
CA ARG A 61 -3.10 -20.67 -5.77
C ARG A 61 -4.26 -21.61 -5.43
N THR A 62 -5.01 -21.32 -4.38
CA THR A 62 -6.18 -22.11 -3.98
C THR A 62 -7.25 -22.06 -5.07
N LEU A 63 -7.55 -20.88 -5.60
CA LEU A 63 -8.51 -20.72 -6.69
C LEU A 63 -8.03 -21.42 -7.96
N ALA A 64 -6.78 -21.24 -8.37
CA ALA A 64 -6.24 -21.86 -9.59
C ALA A 64 -6.27 -23.41 -9.53
N ASN A 65 -6.18 -23.98 -8.33
CA ASN A 65 -6.24 -25.44 -8.12
C ASN A 65 -7.65 -25.96 -7.83
N SER A 66 -8.64 -25.10 -7.69
CA SER A 66 -10.00 -25.54 -7.41
C SER A 66 -10.62 -26.21 -8.64
N PRO A 67 -11.30 -27.35 -8.46
CA PRO A 67 -11.93 -28.05 -9.56
C PRO A 67 -13.04 -27.23 -10.20
N GLU A 68 -13.73 -26.41 -9.45
CA GLU A 68 -14.80 -25.54 -9.93
C GLU A 68 -14.29 -24.49 -10.92
N ILE A 69 -13.14 -23.86 -10.61
CA ILE A 69 -12.49 -22.91 -11.53
C ILE A 69 -12.02 -23.64 -12.79
N ARG A 70 -11.37 -24.80 -12.64
CA ARG A 70 -10.88 -25.58 -13.79
C ARG A 70 -12.01 -26.01 -14.73
N GLN A 71 -13.14 -26.45 -14.19
CA GLN A 71 -14.33 -26.79 -14.98
C GLN A 71 -14.98 -25.56 -15.59
N GLY A 72 -15.00 -24.44 -14.86
CA GLY A 72 -15.51 -23.16 -15.36
C GLY A 72 -14.72 -22.65 -16.56
N LEU A 73 -13.39 -22.81 -16.54
CA LEU A 73 -12.52 -22.38 -17.67
C LEU A 73 -12.73 -23.21 -18.95
N MET A 74 -13.39 -24.36 -18.88
CA MET A 74 -13.78 -25.15 -20.07
C MET A 74 -15.08 -24.65 -20.72
N LYS A 75 -15.80 -23.73 -20.07
CA LYS A 75 -17.02 -23.12 -20.56
C LYS A 75 -16.75 -21.73 -21.12
N LYS A 76 -17.75 -21.13 -21.74
CA LYS A 76 -17.67 -19.72 -22.12
C LYS A 76 -17.58 -18.84 -20.87
N PRO A 77 -16.84 -17.70 -20.91
CA PRO A 77 -16.65 -16.83 -19.73
C PRO A 77 -17.95 -16.43 -19.05
N GLU A 78 -18.99 -16.13 -19.80
CA GLU A 78 -20.30 -15.71 -19.29
C GLU A 78 -21.10 -16.83 -18.61
N GLU A 79 -20.85 -18.07 -18.97
CA GLU A 79 -21.56 -19.28 -18.48
C GLU A 79 -20.74 -20.06 -17.44
N SER A 80 -19.52 -19.60 -17.14
CA SER A 80 -18.55 -20.37 -16.34
C SER A 80 -18.89 -20.45 -14.85
N GLY A 81 -19.65 -19.49 -14.32
CA GLY A 81 -19.89 -19.36 -12.88
C GLY A 81 -18.69 -18.83 -12.09
N ILE A 82 -17.54 -18.61 -12.73
CA ILE A 82 -16.29 -18.14 -12.09
C ILE A 82 -16.47 -16.78 -11.44
N GLN A 83 -17.25 -15.89 -12.05
CA GLN A 83 -17.56 -14.57 -11.51
C GLN A 83 -18.18 -14.67 -10.10
N ALA A 84 -19.15 -15.56 -9.89
CA ALA A 84 -19.78 -15.73 -8.60
C ALA A 84 -18.81 -16.27 -7.54
N ILE A 85 -17.93 -17.21 -7.93
CA ILE A 85 -16.89 -17.74 -7.05
C ILE A 85 -15.89 -16.65 -6.67
N ALA A 86 -15.41 -15.89 -7.65
CA ALA A 86 -14.48 -14.79 -7.42
C ALA A 86 -15.06 -13.71 -6.48
N GLN A 87 -16.34 -13.38 -6.65
CA GLN A 87 -17.04 -12.44 -5.77
C GLN A 87 -17.19 -12.97 -4.34
N ALA A 88 -17.54 -14.25 -4.17
CA ALA A 88 -17.67 -14.86 -2.86
C ALA A 88 -16.32 -14.89 -2.12
N VAL A 89 -15.24 -15.26 -2.80
CA VAL A 89 -13.88 -15.27 -2.24
C VAL A 89 -13.41 -13.86 -1.94
N ASN A 90 -13.71 -12.91 -2.81
CA ASN A 90 -13.38 -11.50 -2.59
C ASN A 90 -14.02 -10.96 -1.32
N LYS A 91 -15.32 -11.19 -1.15
CA LYS A 91 -16.07 -10.78 0.03
C LYS A 91 -15.54 -11.40 1.34
N SER A 92 -15.07 -12.65 1.27
CA SER A 92 -14.54 -13.37 2.44
C SER A 92 -13.12 -12.94 2.83
N ASN A 93 -12.37 -12.34 1.92
CA ASN A 93 -10.95 -12.02 2.11
C ASN A 93 -10.61 -10.54 2.09
N ASP A 94 -11.60 -9.69 1.88
CA ASP A 94 -11.46 -8.22 1.90
C ASP A 94 -10.47 -7.70 0.84
N PHE A 95 -10.44 -8.33 -0.34
CA PHE A 95 -9.69 -7.83 -1.47
C PHE A 95 -10.47 -6.74 -2.21
N LEU A 96 -9.78 -5.89 -2.95
CA LEU A 96 -10.43 -4.91 -3.83
C LEU A 96 -11.20 -5.62 -4.95
N PHE A 97 -10.57 -6.59 -5.60
CA PHE A 97 -11.17 -7.42 -6.63
C PHE A 97 -10.31 -8.66 -6.92
N ILE A 98 -10.90 -9.63 -7.59
CA ILE A 98 -10.21 -10.83 -8.09
C ILE A 98 -10.50 -10.95 -9.58
N VAL A 99 -9.46 -11.02 -10.39
CA VAL A 99 -9.55 -11.28 -11.83
C VAL A 99 -9.05 -12.69 -12.11
N VAL A 100 -9.86 -13.51 -12.75
CA VAL A 100 -9.49 -14.84 -13.22
C VAL A 100 -9.39 -14.78 -14.75
N THR A 101 -8.28 -15.24 -15.28
CA THR A 101 -8.04 -15.34 -16.72
C THR A 101 -7.68 -16.75 -17.13
N ASP A 102 -7.94 -17.10 -18.38
CA ASP A 102 -7.42 -18.34 -18.97
C ASP A 102 -5.97 -18.16 -19.48
N MET A 103 -5.44 -19.21 -20.11
CA MET A 103 -4.08 -19.19 -20.69
C MET A 103 -3.94 -18.24 -21.89
N GLN A 104 -5.04 -17.80 -22.47
CA GLN A 104 -5.12 -16.82 -23.56
C GLN A 104 -5.35 -15.40 -23.02
N SER A 105 -5.29 -15.23 -21.70
CA SER A 105 -5.54 -13.95 -20.99
C SER A 105 -6.97 -13.42 -21.16
N ILE A 106 -7.95 -14.27 -21.43
CA ILE A 106 -9.36 -13.87 -21.46
C ILE A 106 -9.90 -13.82 -20.04
N ARG A 107 -10.57 -12.73 -19.68
CA ARG A 107 -11.16 -12.54 -18.35
C ARG A 107 -12.41 -13.39 -18.13
N TYR A 108 -12.42 -14.15 -17.07
CA TYR A 108 -13.57 -14.95 -16.58
C TYR A 108 -14.22 -14.33 -15.34
N SER A 109 -13.52 -13.43 -14.66
CA SER A 109 -14.07 -12.59 -13.59
C SER A 109 -13.50 -11.19 -13.63
N HIS A 110 -14.33 -10.19 -13.32
CA HIS A 110 -13.94 -8.79 -13.20
C HIS A 110 -14.99 -8.03 -12.40
N PRO A 111 -14.65 -6.94 -11.66
CA PRO A 111 -15.62 -6.07 -11.00
C PRO A 111 -16.68 -5.51 -11.95
N GLU A 112 -16.25 -5.11 -13.14
CA GLU A 112 -17.13 -4.68 -14.23
C GLU A 112 -17.48 -5.87 -15.11
N ALA A 113 -18.71 -6.35 -15.04
CA ALA A 113 -19.18 -7.52 -15.78
C ALA A 113 -18.99 -7.39 -17.31
N GLN A 114 -18.99 -6.17 -17.83
CA GLN A 114 -18.80 -5.89 -19.27
C GLN A 114 -17.39 -6.26 -19.77
N ARG A 115 -16.42 -6.39 -18.89
CA ARG A 115 -15.04 -6.78 -19.23
C ARG A 115 -14.82 -8.30 -19.26
N ILE A 116 -15.80 -9.08 -18.84
CA ILE A 116 -15.76 -10.55 -18.91
C ILE A 116 -15.78 -10.98 -20.38
N GLY A 117 -14.95 -11.92 -20.75
CA GLY A 117 -14.76 -12.36 -22.14
C GLY A 117 -13.80 -11.49 -22.96
N GLN A 118 -13.29 -10.41 -22.40
CA GLN A 118 -12.30 -9.55 -23.07
C GLN A 118 -10.87 -9.92 -22.63
N PRO A 119 -9.86 -9.68 -23.50
CA PRO A 119 -8.47 -9.95 -23.17
C PRO A 119 -7.96 -8.98 -22.08
N PHE A 120 -7.20 -9.52 -21.12
CA PHE A 120 -6.51 -8.74 -20.11
C PHE A 120 -5.34 -7.96 -20.73
N LYS A 121 -5.32 -6.64 -20.54
CA LYS A 121 -4.30 -5.73 -21.08
C LYS A 121 -3.43 -5.07 -20.01
N GLY A 122 -3.62 -5.43 -18.73
CA GLY A 122 -2.91 -4.80 -17.62
C GLY A 122 -3.45 -3.43 -17.20
N ASP A 123 -4.65 -3.08 -17.65
CA ASP A 123 -5.33 -1.79 -17.42
C ASP A 123 -6.41 -1.85 -16.32
N ASP A 124 -6.35 -2.87 -15.48
CA ASP A 124 -7.37 -3.13 -14.45
C ASP A 124 -7.03 -2.52 -13.07
N ILE A 125 -6.01 -1.63 -13.01
CA ILE A 125 -5.56 -0.99 -11.76
C ILE A 125 -6.01 0.47 -11.76
#